data_c5d5df230391a47c3c62519843da7b5a
#
_entry.id   c5d5df230391a47c3c62519843da7b5a
#
_cell.length_a   1.000
_cell.length_b   1.000
_cell.length_c   1.000
_cell.angle_alpha   90.00
_cell.angle_beta   90.00
_cell.angle_gamma   90.00
#
_symmetry.space_group_name_H-M   'P 1'
#
loop_
_entity.id
_entity.type
_entity.pdbx_description
1 polymer ?
#
loop_
_entity_poly.entity_id
_entity_poly.type
_entity_poly.pdbx_seq_one_letter_code
_entity_poly.pdbx_strand_id
1 'polypeptide(L)'
;SAASDVYKRQSWKVANVLHKHSLCDPNAAWGEVPQMLFEGNAKIANRYFKKQLGVLKEGAAADVIVIDYDPLTPMNESNINGHLMFGVNGSMVQTTVCNGKVLMKDREVLVCDEAKVMADCRQAAKELADDING
;
A
#
# COMPACT_ATOMS: atom_id res chain seq x y z
N SER A 1 0.27 5.59 -5.15
CA SER A 1 -1.01 6.17 -4.73
C SER A 1 -1.67 5.28 -3.67
N ALA A 2 -2.47 5.86 -2.77
CA ALA A 2 -3.19 5.12 -1.72
C ALA A 2 -4.07 3.99 -2.32
N ALA A 3 -4.70 4.20 -3.47
CA ALA A 3 -5.47 3.18 -4.18
C ALA A 3 -4.61 1.98 -4.62
N SER A 4 -3.40 2.22 -5.11
CA SER A 4 -2.45 1.15 -5.48
C SER A 4 -2.00 0.33 -4.27
N ASP A 5 -1.92 0.94 -3.10
CA ASP A 5 -1.54 0.27 -1.86
C ASP A 5 -2.66 -0.64 -1.33
N VAL A 6 -3.91 -0.22 -1.40
CA VAL A 6 -5.07 -1.05 -1.03
C VAL A 6 -5.12 -2.34 -1.84
N TYR A 7 -4.93 -2.28 -3.17
CA TYR A 7 -4.92 -3.47 -4.03
C TYR A 7 -3.72 -4.38 -3.76
N LYS A 8 -2.53 -3.82 -3.58
CA LYS A 8 -1.33 -4.62 -3.27
C LYS A 8 -1.42 -5.32 -1.94
N ARG A 9 -1.99 -4.68 -0.92
CA ARG A 9 -2.21 -5.30 0.38
C ARG A 9 -3.24 -6.42 0.35
N GLN A 10 -4.33 -6.24 -0.40
CA GLN A 10 -5.29 -7.32 -0.62
C GLN A 10 -4.61 -8.50 -1.31
N SER A 11 -3.81 -8.27 -2.35
CA SER A 11 -3.05 -9.31 -3.03
C SER A 11 -2.07 -10.01 -2.09
N TRP A 12 -1.40 -9.28 -1.22
CA TRP A 12 -0.50 -9.82 -0.21
C TRP A 12 -1.22 -10.71 0.79
N LYS A 13 -2.33 -10.23 1.37
CA LYS A 13 -3.17 -11.00 2.27
C LYS A 13 -3.73 -12.26 1.61
N VAL A 14 -4.24 -12.12 0.37
CA VAL A 14 -4.76 -13.24 -0.42
C VAL A 14 -3.66 -14.25 -0.71
N ALA A 15 -2.46 -13.82 -1.12
CA ALA A 15 -1.34 -14.72 -1.35
C ALA A 15 -1.01 -15.55 -0.10
N ASN A 16 -0.92 -14.91 1.08
CA ASN A 16 -0.67 -15.61 2.32
C ASN A 16 -1.77 -16.65 2.64
N VAL A 17 -3.03 -16.25 2.53
CA VAL A 17 -4.18 -17.14 2.86
C VAL A 17 -4.28 -18.30 1.86
N LEU A 18 -4.08 -18.04 0.55
CA LEU A 18 -4.14 -19.08 -0.47
C LEU A 18 -3.03 -20.13 -0.30
N HIS A 19 -1.81 -19.71 0.04
CA HIS A 19 -0.74 -20.67 0.31
C HIS A 19 -1.03 -21.53 1.52
N LYS A 20 -1.55 -20.98 2.60
CA LYS A 20 -1.99 -21.74 3.78
C LYS A 20 -3.08 -22.74 3.43
N HIS A 21 -4.07 -22.31 2.66
CA HIS A 21 -5.17 -23.18 2.23
C HIS A 21 -4.67 -24.32 1.32
N SER A 22 -3.86 -23.98 0.30
CA SER A 22 -3.36 -24.95 -0.68
C SER A 22 -2.45 -26.02 -0.05
N LEU A 23 -1.63 -25.62 0.93
CA LEU A 23 -0.68 -26.50 1.61
C LEU A 23 -1.29 -27.17 2.86
N CYS A 24 -2.51 -26.80 3.26
CA CYS A 24 -3.13 -27.20 4.54
C CYS A 24 -2.21 -26.94 5.74
N ASP A 25 -1.38 -25.89 5.68
CA ASP A 25 -0.41 -25.52 6.70
C ASP A 25 -0.62 -24.07 7.17
N PRO A 26 -1.05 -23.83 8.43
CA PRO A 26 -1.23 -22.49 8.98
C PRO A 26 0.07 -21.70 9.11
N ASN A 27 1.23 -22.37 9.08
CA ASN A 27 2.54 -21.73 9.17
C ASN A 27 3.13 -21.32 7.80
N ALA A 28 2.51 -21.74 6.69
CA ALA A 28 2.99 -21.41 5.37
C ALA A 28 2.92 -19.90 5.07
N ALA A 29 3.87 -19.42 4.28
CA ALA A 29 3.88 -18.07 3.66
C ALA A 29 3.97 -16.86 4.61
N TRP A 30 4.37 -17.04 5.86
CA TRP A 30 4.56 -15.94 6.81
C TRP A 30 5.82 -15.10 6.52
N GLY A 31 6.89 -15.73 6.02
CA GLY A 31 8.13 -15.07 5.63
C GLY A 31 8.19 -14.76 4.14
N GLU A 32 7.79 -15.70 3.31
CA GLU A 32 7.94 -15.65 1.85
C GLU A 32 7.13 -14.52 1.22
N VAL A 33 5.89 -14.32 1.66
CA VAL A 33 5.02 -13.27 1.11
C VAL A 33 5.53 -11.87 1.45
N PRO A 34 5.92 -11.54 2.70
CA PRO A 34 6.62 -10.29 3.00
C PRO A 34 7.91 -10.11 2.21
N GLN A 35 8.73 -11.15 2.07
CA GLN A 35 9.96 -11.10 1.27
C GLN A 35 9.69 -10.76 -0.20
N MET A 36 8.68 -11.38 -0.80
CA MET A 36 8.26 -11.04 -2.17
C MET A 36 7.87 -9.56 -2.28
N LEU A 37 7.15 -9.02 -1.30
CA LEU A 37 6.67 -7.63 -1.34
C LEU A 37 7.82 -6.64 -1.14
N PHE A 38 8.58 -6.78 -0.06
CA PHE A 38 9.57 -5.77 0.35
C PHE A 38 10.89 -5.90 -0.39
N GLU A 39 11.36 -7.12 -0.65
CA GLU A 39 12.65 -7.36 -1.31
C GLU A 39 12.49 -7.66 -2.79
N GLY A 40 11.61 -8.62 -3.14
CA GLY A 40 11.44 -9.08 -4.51
C GLY A 40 10.98 -7.98 -5.45
N ASN A 41 9.94 -7.25 -5.07
CA ASN A 41 9.40 -6.14 -5.87
C ASN A 41 10.42 -4.99 -5.99
N ALA A 42 11.10 -4.63 -4.90
CA ALA A 42 12.15 -3.61 -4.93
C ALA A 42 13.32 -4.04 -5.84
N LYS A 43 13.75 -5.30 -5.77
CA LYS A 43 14.80 -5.85 -6.64
C LYS A 43 14.43 -5.80 -8.13
N ILE A 44 13.17 -6.06 -8.47
CA ILE A 44 12.67 -5.94 -9.84
C ILE A 44 12.65 -4.48 -10.27
N ALA A 45 12.05 -3.59 -9.47
CA ALA A 45 11.93 -2.16 -9.78
C ALA A 45 13.31 -1.51 -9.97
N ASN A 46 14.28 -1.84 -9.14
CA ASN A 46 15.65 -1.29 -9.20
C ASN A 46 16.43 -1.67 -10.47
N ARG A 47 15.89 -2.54 -11.34
CA ARG A 47 16.46 -2.77 -12.70
C ARG A 47 16.12 -1.63 -13.67
N TYR A 48 15.08 -0.84 -13.36
CA TYR A 48 14.53 0.18 -14.27
C TYR A 48 14.71 1.60 -13.73
N PHE A 49 14.89 1.77 -12.43
CA PHE A 49 15.02 3.07 -11.79
C PHE A 49 16.48 3.40 -11.44
N LYS A 50 16.88 4.65 -11.65
CA LYS A 50 18.26 5.11 -11.38
C LYS A 50 18.56 5.23 -9.89
N LYS A 51 17.58 5.66 -9.08
CA LYS A 51 17.70 5.74 -7.61
C LYS A 51 17.20 4.44 -7.00
N GLN A 52 17.87 3.99 -5.96
CA GLN A 52 17.46 2.80 -5.23
C GLN A 52 16.09 3.02 -4.56
N LEU A 53 15.19 2.06 -4.76
CA LEU A 53 13.84 2.02 -4.20
C LEU A 53 13.76 0.96 -3.09
N GLY A 54 12.77 1.12 -2.19
CA GLY A 54 12.42 0.12 -1.17
C GLY A 54 13.34 0.10 0.04
N VAL A 55 14.17 1.13 0.25
CA VAL A 55 15.06 1.25 1.40
C VAL A 55 15.07 2.68 1.93
N LEU A 56 15.19 2.83 3.25
CA LEU A 56 15.45 4.10 3.92
C LEU A 56 16.97 4.26 4.06
N LYS A 57 17.59 4.89 3.07
CA LYS A 57 19.05 5.05 3.00
C LYS A 57 19.39 6.37 2.31
N GLU A 58 20.49 7.00 2.72
CA GLU A 58 21.02 8.19 2.05
C GLU A 58 21.31 7.88 0.57
N GLY A 59 20.88 8.78 -0.31
CA GLY A 59 20.99 8.62 -1.77
C GLY A 59 19.90 7.76 -2.42
N ALA A 60 19.05 7.07 -1.68
CA ALA A 60 17.91 6.35 -2.21
C ALA A 60 16.76 7.31 -2.59
N ALA A 61 15.75 6.79 -3.30
CA ALA A 61 14.52 7.52 -3.54
C ALA A 61 13.80 7.73 -2.20
N ALA A 62 13.38 8.96 -1.95
CA ALA A 62 12.61 9.29 -0.74
C ALA A 62 11.12 9.00 -0.96
N ASP A 63 10.78 7.71 -1.04
CA ASP A 63 9.42 7.19 -1.13
C ASP A 63 9.05 6.61 0.24
N VAL A 64 8.25 7.35 1.00
CA VAL A 64 7.93 7.04 2.39
C VAL A 64 6.46 7.25 2.67
N ILE A 65 5.86 6.35 3.43
CA ILE A 65 4.56 6.55 4.05
C ILE A 65 4.69 6.55 5.57
N VAL A 66 3.91 7.40 6.23
CA VAL A 66 3.74 7.39 7.68
C VAL A 66 2.37 6.81 7.99
N ILE A 67 2.34 5.80 8.82
CA ILE A 67 1.13 5.06 9.19
C ILE A 67 0.84 5.34 10.66
N ASP A 68 -0.36 5.83 10.93
CA ASP A 68 -0.92 6.01 12.26
C ASP A 68 -1.57 4.69 12.68
N TYR A 69 -0.79 3.86 13.39
CA TYR A 69 -1.20 2.53 13.80
C TYR A 69 -0.84 2.27 15.25
N ASP A 70 -1.86 2.12 16.08
CA ASP A 70 -1.75 1.83 17.51
C ASP A 70 -2.35 0.43 17.79
N PRO A 71 -1.52 -0.64 17.75
CA PRO A 71 -2.00 -1.99 17.99
C PRO A 71 -2.22 -2.27 19.49
N LEU A 72 -3.25 -3.06 19.79
CA LEU A 72 -3.51 -3.54 21.17
C LEU A 72 -2.43 -4.49 21.68
N THR A 73 -1.69 -5.12 20.78
CA THR A 73 -0.59 -6.04 21.12
C THR A 73 0.76 -5.41 20.80
N PRO A 74 1.79 -5.57 21.64
CA PRO A 74 3.11 -5.06 21.37
C PRO A 74 3.66 -5.57 20.04
N MET A 75 4.19 -4.64 19.24
CA MET A 75 4.81 -4.95 17.95
C MET A 75 6.31 -5.23 18.13
N ASN A 76 6.78 -6.33 17.54
CA ASN A 76 8.17 -6.76 17.59
C ASN A 76 8.56 -7.50 16.29
N GLU A 77 9.83 -7.89 16.17
CA GLU A 77 10.36 -8.57 14.98
C GLU A 77 9.61 -9.86 14.60
N SER A 78 9.08 -10.60 15.58
CA SER A 78 8.41 -11.87 15.32
C SER A 78 6.99 -11.72 14.81
N ASN A 79 6.31 -10.60 15.06
CA ASN A 79 4.90 -10.39 14.73
C ASN A 79 4.62 -9.24 13.77
N ILE A 80 5.64 -8.43 13.41
CA ILE A 80 5.48 -7.25 12.55
C ILE A 80 4.84 -7.60 11.20
N ASN A 81 5.17 -8.73 10.60
CA ASN A 81 4.56 -9.18 9.35
C ASN A 81 3.05 -9.41 9.50
N GLY A 82 2.63 -9.96 10.63
CA GLY A 82 1.21 -10.12 10.96
C GLY A 82 0.50 -8.79 11.11
N HIS A 83 1.09 -7.82 11.83
CA HIS A 83 0.55 -6.47 11.97
C HIS A 83 0.43 -5.77 10.61
N LEU A 84 1.47 -5.81 9.79
CA LEU A 84 1.44 -5.23 8.45
C LEU A 84 0.43 -5.91 7.54
N MET A 85 0.26 -7.23 7.64
CA MET A 85 -0.60 -8.02 6.76
C MET A 85 -2.08 -7.93 7.15
N PHE A 86 -2.39 -7.96 8.44
CA PHE A 86 -3.75 -8.09 8.94
C PHE A 86 -4.24 -6.86 9.72
N GLY A 87 -3.35 -6.13 10.39
CA GLY A 87 -3.68 -5.00 11.24
C GLY A 87 -3.76 -3.67 10.51
N VAL A 88 -2.69 -3.31 9.80
CA VAL A 88 -2.61 -2.03 9.08
C VAL A 88 -3.57 -1.98 7.88
N ASN A 89 -4.17 -0.85 7.58
CA ASN A 89 -4.97 -0.62 6.37
C ASN A 89 -4.70 0.76 5.76
N GLY A 90 -5.17 1.01 4.53
CA GLY A 90 -4.87 2.24 3.79
C GLY A 90 -5.40 3.52 4.46
N SER A 91 -6.48 3.45 5.24
CA SER A 91 -7.03 4.62 5.96
C SER A 91 -6.13 5.09 7.11
N MET A 92 -5.20 4.25 7.56
CA MET A 92 -4.21 4.59 8.59
C MET A 92 -3.00 5.35 8.04
N VAL A 93 -2.85 5.48 6.72
CA VAL A 93 -1.78 6.28 6.12
C VAL A 93 -2.06 7.75 6.39
N GLN A 94 -1.17 8.38 7.16
CA GLN A 94 -1.27 9.79 7.53
C GLN A 94 -0.53 10.69 6.53
N THR A 95 0.67 10.27 6.11
CA THR A 95 1.54 11.07 5.23
C THR A 95 2.08 10.19 4.11
N THR A 96 2.15 10.75 2.91
CA THR A 96 2.75 10.09 1.74
C THR A 96 3.77 11.03 1.09
N VAL A 97 4.98 10.53 0.95
CA VAL A 97 6.09 11.21 0.25
C VAL A 97 6.48 10.36 -0.95
N CYS A 98 6.67 10.97 -2.10
CA CYS A 98 7.14 10.31 -3.31
C CYS A 98 8.29 11.11 -3.92
N ASN A 99 9.43 10.48 -4.09
CA ASN A 99 10.68 11.10 -4.58
C ASN A 99 11.02 12.43 -3.86
N GLY A 100 10.78 12.48 -2.55
CA GLY A 100 11.01 13.65 -1.70
C GLY A 100 9.91 14.71 -1.72
N LYS A 101 8.86 14.55 -2.55
CA LYS A 101 7.72 15.46 -2.58
C LYS A 101 6.61 14.93 -1.67
N VAL A 102 6.13 15.74 -0.75
CA VAL A 102 4.95 15.41 0.07
C VAL A 102 3.71 15.50 -0.80
N LEU A 103 3.00 14.40 -0.96
CA LEU A 103 1.77 14.32 -1.76
C LEU A 103 0.52 14.41 -0.89
N MET A 104 0.60 13.88 0.34
CA MET A 104 -0.46 13.90 1.34
C MET A 104 0.18 14.11 2.71
N LYS A 105 -0.40 14.93 3.56
CA LYS A 105 0.01 15.16 4.94
C LYS A 105 -1.23 15.27 5.82
N ASP A 106 -1.18 14.63 6.98
CA ASP A 106 -2.29 14.60 7.94
C ASP A 106 -3.63 14.18 7.29
N ARG A 107 -3.53 13.23 6.33
CA ARG A 107 -4.63 12.72 5.48
C ARG A 107 -5.22 13.73 4.51
N GLU A 108 -4.61 14.90 4.35
CA GLU A 108 -4.98 15.91 3.37
C GLU A 108 -4.11 15.79 2.12
N VAL A 109 -4.74 15.65 0.94
CA VAL A 109 -4.05 15.58 -0.35
C VAL A 109 -3.62 16.97 -0.78
N LEU A 110 -2.30 17.17 -1.00
CA LEU A 110 -1.71 18.47 -1.28
C LEU A 110 -1.50 18.74 -2.78
N VAL A 111 -1.72 17.76 -3.64
CA VAL A 111 -1.37 17.85 -5.07
C VAL A 111 -2.57 18.14 -5.99
N CYS A 112 -3.78 18.09 -5.46
CA CYS A 112 -5.01 18.43 -6.18
C CYS A 112 -6.09 18.88 -5.20
N ASP A 113 -7.14 19.52 -5.73
CA ASP A 113 -8.39 19.74 -5.00
C ASP A 113 -9.20 18.45 -5.00
N GLU A 114 -9.09 17.68 -3.90
CA GLU A 114 -9.74 16.37 -3.77
C GLU A 114 -11.27 16.49 -3.84
N ALA A 115 -11.85 17.54 -3.25
CA ALA A 115 -13.30 17.75 -3.26
C ALA A 115 -13.81 17.97 -4.70
N LYS A 116 -13.10 18.76 -5.48
CA LYS A 116 -13.42 18.99 -6.90
C LYS A 116 -13.28 17.71 -7.71
N VAL A 117 -12.15 17.00 -7.57
CA VAL A 117 -11.92 15.71 -8.28
C VAL A 117 -13.02 14.71 -7.98
N MET A 118 -13.44 14.59 -6.72
CA MET A 118 -14.52 13.70 -6.31
C MET A 118 -15.89 14.13 -6.88
N ALA A 119 -16.14 15.42 -6.99
CA ALA A 119 -17.37 15.93 -7.63
C ALA A 119 -17.39 15.62 -9.12
N ASP A 120 -16.29 15.87 -9.82
CA ASP A 120 -16.14 15.58 -11.25
C ASP A 120 -16.29 14.07 -11.54
N CYS A 121 -15.70 13.20 -10.69
CA CYS A 121 -15.85 11.75 -10.79
C CYS A 121 -17.31 11.29 -10.62
N ARG A 122 -18.05 11.87 -9.66
CA ARG A 122 -19.47 11.52 -9.47
C ARG A 122 -20.32 11.93 -10.67
N GLN A 123 -20.04 13.10 -11.26
CA GLN A 123 -20.74 13.56 -12.45
C GLN A 123 -20.47 12.62 -13.63
N ALA A 124 -19.21 12.30 -13.91
CA ALA A 124 -18.84 11.38 -14.98
C ALA A 124 -19.44 9.96 -14.78
N ALA A 125 -19.46 9.46 -13.55
CA ALA A 125 -20.08 8.18 -13.25
C ALA A 125 -21.61 8.18 -13.50
N LYS A 126 -22.28 9.30 -13.21
CA LYS A 126 -23.71 9.46 -13.51
C LYS A 126 -23.96 9.47 -15.01
N GLU A 127 -23.22 10.25 -15.76
CA GLU A 127 -23.33 10.32 -17.23
C GLU A 127 -23.14 8.93 -17.85
N LEU A 128 -22.10 8.20 -17.43
CA LEU A 128 -21.86 6.83 -17.90
C LEU A 128 -23.03 5.88 -17.55
N ALA A 129 -23.59 5.99 -16.34
CA ALA A 129 -24.72 5.15 -15.94
C ALA A 129 -25.98 5.47 -16.74
N ASP A 130 -26.23 6.73 -17.06
CA ASP A 130 -27.36 7.17 -17.88
C ASP A 130 -27.20 6.63 -19.32
N ASP A 131 -25.98 6.67 -19.90
CA ASP A 131 -25.68 6.14 -21.23
C ASP A 131 -25.84 4.61 -21.33
N ILE A 132 -25.55 3.87 -20.26
CA ILE A 132 -25.71 2.40 -20.24
C ILE A 132 -27.17 1.99 -20.11
N ASN A 133 -28.00 2.76 -19.42
CA ASN A 133 -29.39 2.43 -19.12
C ASN A 133 -30.40 3.05 -20.09
N GLY A 134 -29.96 3.91 -21.00
CA GLY A 134 -30.78 4.53 -22.07
C GLY A 134 -30.76 3.70 -23.32
#